data_70acceb16bf7d045802b9dcd9e2b1f21
#
_entry.id   70acceb16bf7d045802b9dcd9e2b1f21
#
_cell.length_a   1.000
_cell.length_b   1.000
_cell.length_c   1.000
_cell.angle_alpha   90.00
_cell.angle_beta   90.00
_cell.angle_gamma   90.00
#
_symmetry.space_group_name_H-M   'P 1'
#
loop_
_entity.id
_entity.type
_entity.pdbx_description
1 polymer ?
#
loop_
_entity_poly.entity_id
_entity_poly.type
_entity_poly.pdbx_seq_one_letter_code
_entity_poly.pdbx_strand_id
1 'polypeptide(L)'
;MKKWRINRPDPVKTAEFMNKCDLKSLTLDVMTSRGFTDFDSLADFFKGEELSDPFLIKDMAIAAEVINKAVDQYDLICIYGDYDCDGVTSTTILYNYLESMGANVMYYIPEREAGYGMNMEAIEML
;
A
#
# COMPACT_ATOMS: atom_id res chain seq x y z
N MET A 1 -25.68 -12.53 12.90
CA MET A 1 -25.91 -11.66 11.72
C MET A 1 -24.83 -10.58 11.66
N LYS A 2 -24.14 -10.42 10.53
CA LYS A 2 -23.22 -9.30 10.34
C LYS A 2 -24.02 -8.00 10.25
N LYS A 3 -23.68 -7.00 11.08
CA LYS A 3 -24.31 -5.67 11.02
C LYS A 3 -23.52 -4.77 10.07
N TRP A 4 -24.22 -4.17 9.10
CA TRP A 4 -23.63 -3.15 8.25
C TRP A 4 -23.52 -1.83 9.01
N ARG A 5 -22.35 -1.18 8.93
CA ARG A 5 -22.15 0.20 9.36
C ARG A 5 -21.94 1.04 8.11
N ILE A 6 -22.88 1.94 7.83
CA ILE A 6 -22.80 2.83 6.67
C ILE A 6 -22.38 4.21 7.17
N ASN A 7 -21.23 4.69 6.72
CA ASN A 7 -20.85 6.08 6.91
C ASN A 7 -21.67 6.93 5.93
N ARG A 8 -22.36 7.92 6.45
CA ARG A 8 -23.16 8.84 5.61
C ARG A 8 -22.32 10.02 5.19
N PRO A 9 -22.52 10.55 3.97
CA PRO A 9 -21.89 11.78 3.56
C PRO A 9 -22.33 12.96 4.43
N ASP A 10 -21.48 13.98 4.53
CA ASP A 10 -21.84 15.25 5.13
C ASP A 10 -22.39 16.19 4.04
N PRO A 11 -23.71 16.45 4.00
CA PRO A 11 -24.30 17.24 2.92
C PRO A 11 -23.86 18.70 2.93
N VAL A 12 -23.48 19.24 4.10
CA VAL A 12 -22.99 20.61 4.21
C VAL A 12 -21.60 20.70 3.59
N LYS A 13 -20.73 19.77 3.92
CA LYS A 13 -19.39 19.70 3.33
C LYS A 13 -19.41 19.38 1.85
N THR A 14 -20.28 18.46 1.42
CA THR A 14 -20.48 18.17 -0.01
C THR A 14 -20.85 19.45 -0.77
N ALA A 15 -21.81 20.24 -0.26
CA ALA A 15 -22.22 21.49 -0.89
C ALA A 15 -21.09 22.55 -0.88
N GLU A 16 -20.33 22.65 0.21
CA GLU A 16 -19.16 23.53 0.29
C GLU A 16 -18.11 23.18 -0.78
N PHE A 17 -17.78 21.89 -0.92
CA PHE A 17 -16.78 21.44 -1.88
C PHE A 17 -17.23 21.57 -3.33
N MET A 18 -18.52 21.39 -3.62
CA MET A 18 -19.09 21.64 -4.97
C MET A 18 -18.88 23.08 -5.45
N ASN A 19 -18.82 24.04 -4.53
CA ASN A 19 -18.55 25.43 -4.87
C ASN A 19 -17.05 25.71 -5.14
N LYS A 20 -16.16 24.79 -4.79
CA LYS A 20 -14.70 24.97 -4.87
C LYS A 20 -14.04 24.14 -5.98
N CYS A 21 -14.72 23.13 -6.51
CA CYS A 21 -14.18 22.26 -7.56
C CYS A 21 -15.29 21.70 -8.47
N ASP A 22 -14.90 21.25 -9.66
CA ASP A 22 -15.82 20.67 -10.67
C ASP A 22 -16.02 19.15 -10.48
N LEU A 23 -15.91 18.63 -9.24
CA LEU A 23 -16.22 17.24 -8.95
C LEU A 23 -17.73 17.04 -8.81
N LYS A 24 -18.21 15.86 -9.27
CA LYS A 24 -19.63 15.52 -9.16
C LYS A 24 -20.02 15.23 -7.70
N SER A 25 -21.27 15.54 -7.34
CA SER A 25 -21.78 15.37 -5.97
C SER A 25 -21.55 13.95 -5.42
N LEU A 26 -21.74 12.92 -6.23
CA LEU A 26 -21.50 11.55 -5.80
C LEU A 26 -20.06 11.31 -5.35
N THR A 27 -19.08 11.85 -6.08
CA THR A 27 -17.66 11.76 -5.69
C THR A 27 -17.44 12.45 -4.35
N LEU A 28 -17.96 13.65 -4.18
CA LEU A 28 -17.83 14.44 -2.96
C LEU A 28 -18.55 13.78 -1.76
N ASP A 29 -19.71 13.15 -2.00
CA ASP A 29 -20.42 12.37 -0.98
C ASP A 29 -19.57 11.18 -0.50
N VAL A 30 -18.90 10.49 -1.42
CA VAL A 30 -17.97 9.42 -1.06
C VAL A 30 -16.79 9.97 -0.24
N MET A 31 -16.22 11.09 -0.65
CA MET A 31 -15.07 11.69 0.05
C MET A 31 -15.44 12.16 1.46
N THR A 32 -16.58 12.87 1.63
CA THR A 32 -17.04 13.30 2.95
C THR A 32 -17.42 12.13 3.84
N SER A 33 -18.01 11.05 3.30
CA SER A 33 -18.29 9.83 4.05
C SER A 33 -17.02 9.09 4.50
N ARG A 34 -15.89 9.34 3.84
CA ARG A 34 -14.56 8.82 4.19
C ARG A 34 -13.78 9.74 5.16
N GLY A 35 -14.35 10.86 5.55
CA GLY A 35 -13.78 11.73 6.57
C GLY A 35 -13.02 12.95 6.05
N PHE A 36 -13.09 13.28 4.76
CA PHE A 36 -12.56 14.55 4.27
C PHE A 36 -13.43 15.70 4.78
N THR A 37 -12.87 16.55 5.62
CA THR A 37 -13.56 17.64 6.31
C THR A 37 -13.11 19.03 5.88
N ASP A 38 -11.99 19.13 5.17
CA ASP A 38 -11.46 20.37 4.61
C ASP A 38 -11.10 20.18 3.11
N PHE A 39 -11.11 21.28 2.39
CA PHE A 39 -10.89 21.27 0.95
C PHE A 39 -9.42 21.03 0.58
N ASP A 40 -8.49 21.44 1.41
CA ASP A 40 -7.05 21.33 1.11
C ASP A 40 -6.63 19.87 1.12
N SER A 41 -7.01 19.10 2.15
CA SER A 41 -6.77 17.65 2.18
C SER A 41 -7.47 16.90 1.04
N LEU A 42 -8.66 17.35 0.61
CA LEU A 42 -9.33 16.80 -0.57
C LEU A 42 -8.54 17.10 -1.86
N ALA A 43 -8.09 18.34 -2.02
CA ALA A 43 -7.32 18.75 -3.19
C ALA A 43 -5.98 18.00 -3.27
N ASP A 44 -5.28 17.85 -2.16
CA ASP A 44 -4.01 17.11 -2.08
C ASP A 44 -4.18 15.63 -2.42
N PHE A 45 -5.29 15.03 -1.97
CA PHE A 45 -5.62 13.64 -2.33
C PHE A 45 -5.75 13.45 -3.85
N PHE A 46 -6.37 14.41 -4.56
CA PHE A 46 -6.55 14.33 -6.01
C PHE A 46 -5.31 14.77 -6.81
N LYS A 47 -4.45 15.61 -6.25
CA LYS A 47 -3.18 15.97 -6.91
C LYS A 47 -2.24 14.78 -7.01
N GLY A 48 -2.11 13.99 -5.96
CA GLY A 48 -1.30 12.77 -5.94
C GLY A 48 0.17 12.95 -6.34
N GLU A 49 0.67 14.19 -6.29
CA GLU A 49 1.97 14.54 -6.88
C GLU A 49 3.17 14.25 -5.96
N GLU A 50 2.92 14.13 -4.67
CA GLU A 50 3.99 13.94 -3.69
C GLU A 50 3.88 12.57 -3.01
N LEU A 51 4.97 11.82 -3.06
CA LEU A 51 5.10 10.62 -2.25
C LEU A 51 5.37 11.05 -0.79
N SER A 52 4.59 10.52 0.12
CA SER A 52 4.83 10.71 1.55
C SER A 52 6.17 10.11 1.96
N ASP A 53 6.79 10.67 3.01
CA ASP A 53 7.97 10.08 3.61
C ASP A 53 7.67 8.63 4.05
N PRO A 54 8.40 7.61 3.51
CA PRO A 54 8.17 6.22 3.85
C PRO A 54 8.36 5.92 5.35
N PHE A 55 9.14 6.74 6.06
CA PHE A 55 9.32 6.59 7.51
C PHE A 55 8.10 7.00 8.36
N LEU A 56 7.04 7.56 7.75
CA LEU A 56 5.73 7.69 8.38
C LEU A 56 4.99 6.35 8.52
N ILE A 57 5.41 5.32 7.78
CA ILE A 57 4.87 3.97 7.94
C ILE A 57 5.42 3.40 9.24
N LYS A 58 4.51 2.86 10.06
CA LYS A 58 4.88 2.23 11.33
C LYS A 58 5.95 1.15 11.11
N ASP A 59 6.96 1.16 11.97
CA ASP A 59 8.07 0.20 11.99
C ASP A 59 8.98 0.19 10.74
N MET A 60 8.85 1.17 9.82
CA MET A 60 9.66 1.24 8.60
C MET A 60 11.15 1.32 8.90
N ALA A 61 11.56 2.11 9.89
CA ALA A 61 12.98 2.22 10.27
C ALA A 61 13.54 0.87 10.74
N ILE A 62 12.76 0.12 11.53
CA ILE A 62 13.14 -1.21 12.02
C ILE A 62 13.25 -2.19 10.85
N ALA A 63 12.29 -2.17 9.94
CA ALA A 63 12.31 -3.04 8.75
C ALA A 63 13.54 -2.76 7.88
N ALA A 64 13.85 -1.49 7.63
CA ALA A 64 15.04 -1.09 6.88
C ALA A 64 16.34 -1.55 7.56
N GLU A 65 16.45 -1.42 8.89
CA GLU A 65 17.60 -1.89 9.65
C GLU A 65 17.79 -3.41 9.56
N VAL A 66 16.71 -4.18 9.69
CA VAL A 66 16.74 -5.65 9.57
C VAL A 66 17.19 -6.09 8.18
N ILE A 67 16.67 -5.46 7.12
CA ILE A 67 17.06 -5.76 5.73
C ILE A 67 18.53 -5.39 5.50
N ASN A 68 18.98 -4.20 5.90
CA ASN A 68 20.36 -3.79 5.77
C ASN A 68 21.32 -4.75 6.47
N LYS A 69 20.97 -5.18 7.69
CA LYS A 69 21.76 -6.16 8.42
C LYS A 69 21.85 -7.50 7.69
N ALA A 70 20.75 -7.98 7.11
CA ALA A 70 20.74 -9.21 6.33
C ALA A 70 21.63 -9.09 5.06
N VAL A 71 21.62 -7.92 4.40
CA VAL A 71 22.51 -7.63 3.26
C VAL A 71 23.97 -7.65 3.69
N ASP A 72 24.32 -6.97 4.79
CA ASP A 72 25.69 -6.91 5.32
C ASP A 72 26.24 -8.29 5.75
N GLN A 73 25.36 -9.15 6.24
CA GLN A 73 25.70 -10.52 6.67
C GLN A 73 25.63 -11.56 5.54
N TYR A 74 25.20 -11.11 4.34
CA TYR A 74 24.96 -12.00 3.20
C TYR A 74 23.93 -13.09 3.50
N ASP A 75 22.98 -12.80 4.39
CA ASP A 75 21.86 -13.69 4.69
C ASP A 75 20.92 -13.79 3.48
N LEU A 76 20.28 -14.94 3.31
CA LEU A 76 19.29 -15.13 2.26
C LEU A 76 18.03 -14.31 2.56
N ILE A 77 17.67 -13.40 1.66
CA ILE A 77 16.46 -12.61 1.70
C ILE A 77 15.46 -13.19 0.69
N CYS A 78 14.31 -13.65 1.16
CA CYS A 78 13.22 -14.08 0.28
C CYS A 78 12.14 -13.01 0.20
N ILE A 79 11.81 -12.57 -1.01
CA ILE A 79 10.70 -11.67 -1.28
C ILE A 79 9.47 -12.51 -1.60
N TYR A 80 8.51 -12.56 -0.68
CA TYR A 80 7.24 -13.23 -0.90
C TYR A 80 6.26 -12.27 -1.58
N GLY A 81 6.04 -12.45 -2.86
CA GLY A 81 5.19 -11.58 -3.69
C GLY A 81 3.75 -12.05 -3.80
N ASP A 82 2.99 -11.32 -4.62
CA ASP A 82 1.63 -11.71 -5.03
C ASP A 82 1.60 -11.97 -6.54
N TYR A 83 0.63 -12.75 -6.99
CA TYR A 83 0.48 -13.16 -8.39
C TYR A 83 -0.22 -12.12 -9.28
N ASP A 84 -0.73 -11.04 -8.73
CA ASP A 84 -1.37 -9.98 -9.52
C ASP A 84 -0.34 -8.97 -10.07
N CYS A 85 -0.81 -8.01 -10.86
CA CYS A 85 0.06 -7.10 -11.60
C CYS A 85 0.93 -6.23 -10.70
N ASP A 86 0.38 -5.70 -9.62
CA ASP A 86 1.11 -4.87 -8.66
C ASP A 86 2.00 -5.71 -7.74
N GLY A 87 1.60 -6.93 -7.39
CA GLY A 87 2.45 -7.88 -6.68
C GLY A 87 3.71 -8.27 -7.46
N VAL A 88 3.56 -8.64 -8.73
CA VAL A 88 4.70 -8.98 -9.61
C VAL A 88 5.61 -7.77 -9.83
N THR A 89 5.04 -6.59 -10.08
CA THR A 89 5.85 -5.39 -10.31
C THR A 89 6.58 -4.92 -9.05
N SER A 90 5.94 -4.92 -7.88
CA SER A 90 6.59 -4.57 -6.62
C SER A 90 7.69 -5.56 -6.23
N THR A 91 7.44 -6.86 -6.42
CA THR A 91 8.47 -7.92 -6.23
C THR A 91 9.66 -7.67 -7.13
N THR A 92 9.44 -7.36 -8.41
CA THR A 92 10.51 -7.09 -9.37
C THR A 92 11.34 -5.87 -8.99
N ILE A 93 10.69 -4.79 -8.56
CA ILE A 93 11.38 -3.55 -8.14
C ILE A 93 12.29 -3.85 -6.93
N LEU A 94 11.76 -4.52 -5.93
CA LEU A 94 12.49 -4.81 -4.69
C LEU A 94 13.63 -5.82 -4.95
N TYR A 95 13.37 -6.85 -5.76
CA TYR A 95 14.38 -7.83 -6.15
C TYR A 95 15.56 -7.17 -6.86
N ASN A 96 15.29 -6.41 -7.93
CA ASN A 96 16.33 -5.74 -8.70
C ASN A 96 17.14 -4.74 -7.84
N TYR A 97 16.46 -4.05 -6.93
CA TYR A 97 17.13 -3.13 -6.03
C TYR A 97 18.09 -3.86 -5.07
N LEU A 98 17.64 -4.90 -4.39
CA LEU A 98 18.47 -5.68 -3.48
C LEU A 98 19.59 -6.42 -4.21
N GLU A 99 19.31 -6.99 -5.38
CA GLU A 99 20.35 -7.61 -6.23
C GLU A 99 21.43 -6.60 -6.63
N SER A 100 21.05 -5.37 -6.99
CA SER A 100 22.01 -4.31 -7.35
C SER A 100 22.90 -3.88 -6.19
N MET A 101 22.43 -4.10 -4.95
CA MET A 101 23.24 -3.87 -3.72
C MET A 101 24.15 -5.06 -3.38
N GLY A 102 24.10 -6.15 -4.15
CA GLY A 102 24.86 -7.36 -3.90
C GLY A 102 24.27 -8.27 -2.83
N ALA A 103 22.99 -8.10 -2.48
CA ALA A 103 22.29 -8.95 -1.54
C ALA A 103 22.13 -10.39 -2.07
N ASN A 104 22.16 -11.36 -1.17
CA ASN A 104 21.73 -12.74 -1.47
C ASN A 104 20.21 -12.81 -1.44
N VAL A 105 19.57 -12.58 -2.59
CA VAL A 105 18.12 -12.40 -2.68
C VAL A 105 17.47 -13.41 -3.61
N MET A 106 16.30 -13.90 -3.22
CA MET A 106 15.41 -14.71 -4.05
C MET A 106 13.98 -14.17 -3.95
N TYR A 107 13.12 -14.63 -4.83
CA TYR A 107 11.69 -14.32 -4.75
C TYR A 107 10.84 -15.58 -4.86
N TYR A 108 9.64 -15.49 -4.32
CA TYR A 108 8.58 -16.49 -4.46
C TYR A 108 7.26 -15.79 -4.75
N ILE A 109 6.57 -16.24 -5.80
CA ILE A 109 5.22 -15.77 -6.14
C ILE A 109 4.31 -17.00 -6.11
N PRO A 110 3.30 -17.06 -5.23
CA PRO A 110 2.40 -18.19 -5.14
C PRO A 110 1.55 -18.33 -6.41
N GLU A 111 1.15 -19.56 -6.72
CA GLU A 111 0.17 -19.81 -7.75
C GLU A 111 -1.22 -19.30 -7.29
N ARG A 112 -2.06 -18.93 -8.26
CA ARG A 112 -3.39 -18.37 -7.99
C ARG A 112 -4.30 -19.34 -7.22
N GLU A 113 -4.10 -20.64 -7.42
CA GLU A 113 -4.81 -21.74 -6.75
C GLU A 113 -4.42 -21.90 -5.27
N ALA A 114 -3.23 -21.45 -4.88
CA ALA A 114 -2.75 -21.48 -3.49
C ALA A 114 -3.45 -20.49 -2.57
N GLY A 115 -4.27 -19.59 -3.13
CA GLY A 115 -4.99 -18.56 -2.39
C GLY A 115 -4.21 -17.26 -2.25
N TYR A 116 -4.77 -16.33 -1.47
CA TYR A 116 -4.22 -15.00 -1.30
C TYR A 116 -3.43 -14.88 0.01
N GLY A 117 -2.27 -14.22 -0.07
CA GLY A 117 -1.39 -13.96 1.07
C GLY A 117 -0.41 -15.09 1.37
N MET A 118 0.35 -14.93 2.44
CA MET A 118 1.30 -15.95 2.89
C MET A 118 0.58 -17.19 3.43
N ASN A 119 1.09 -18.38 3.08
CA ASN A 119 0.62 -19.64 3.62
C ASN A 119 1.79 -20.44 4.22
N MET A 120 1.45 -21.30 5.17
CA MET A 120 2.46 -22.09 5.92
C MET A 120 3.23 -23.05 5.04
N GLU A 121 2.57 -23.68 4.06
CA GLU A 121 3.19 -24.65 3.18
C GLU A 121 4.30 -24.01 2.34
N ALA A 122 4.07 -22.80 1.82
CA ALA A 122 5.08 -22.05 1.10
C ALA A 122 6.23 -21.60 2.01
N ILE A 123 5.94 -21.17 3.26
CA ILE A 123 6.97 -20.77 4.22
C ILE A 123 7.86 -21.93 4.62
N GLU A 124 7.29 -23.13 4.80
CA GLU A 124 8.06 -24.34 5.15
C GLU A 124 8.93 -24.86 3.97
N MET A 125 8.57 -24.48 2.74
CA MET A 125 9.33 -24.84 1.53
C MET A 125 10.52 -23.91 1.28
N LEU A 126 10.43 -22.65 1.73
CA LEU A 126 11.45 -21.59 1.53
C LEU A 126 12.54 -21.67 2.59
#